data_d9071960a710fab6d43d334dde871e6d
#
_entry.id   d9071960a710fab6d43d334dde871e6d
#
_cell.length_a   1.000
_cell.length_b   1.000
_cell.length_c   1.000
_cell.angle_alpha   90.00
_cell.angle_beta   90.00
_cell.angle_gamma   90.00
#
_symmetry.space_group_name_H-M   'P 1'
#
loop_
_entity.id
_entity.type
_entity.pdbx_description
1 polymer ?
#
loop_
_entity_poly.entity_id
_entity_poly.type
_entity_poly.pdbx_seq_one_letter_code
_entity_poly.pdbx_strand_id
1 'polypeptide(L)'
;MGNLRVQGNPSGSGTHTLQGTSSNSSRTATLPDGDETLGYINAPQNSQTGATYTLVLTDQGDHIYFTGGTTATLTVPLNSAVAFPIGTAILVLNNNSGSLTISSSATLQLAAGSTGNRTVASKGMASLLKVATDTWWVSGAGVT
;
A
#
# COMPACT_ATOMS: atom_id res chain seq x y z
N MET A 1 -5.35 31.53 -10.16
CA MET A 1 -6.19 30.69 -11.04
C MET A 1 -5.30 29.56 -11.56
N GLY A 2 -5.59 28.33 -11.24
CA GLY A 2 -4.82 27.16 -11.69
C GLY A 2 -5.14 26.83 -13.15
N ASN A 3 -4.13 26.46 -13.93
CA ASN A 3 -4.29 26.06 -15.32
C ASN A 3 -4.17 24.53 -15.44
N LEU A 4 -5.15 23.88 -16.07
CA LEU A 4 -4.99 22.51 -16.51
C LEU A 4 -4.09 22.48 -17.75
N ARG A 5 -2.95 21.78 -17.66
CA ARG A 5 -2.07 21.53 -18.80
C ARG A 5 -2.10 20.03 -19.13
N VAL A 6 -2.61 19.70 -20.31
CA VAL A 6 -2.51 18.33 -20.84
C VAL A 6 -1.31 18.30 -21.78
N GLN A 7 -0.29 17.52 -21.44
CA GLN A 7 0.92 17.37 -22.25
C GLN A 7 1.06 15.91 -22.66
N GLY A 8 1.05 15.65 -23.96
CA GLY A 8 1.34 14.33 -24.51
C GLY A 8 2.84 14.01 -24.45
N ASN A 9 3.20 12.74 -24.46
CA ASN A 9 4.58 12.32 -24.65
C ASN A 9 5.05 12.71 -26.06
N PRO A 10 6.12 13.50 -26.22
CA PRO A 10 6.59 13.96 -27.54
C PRO A 10 7.02 12.81 -28.48
N SER A 11 7.24 11.61 -27.97
CA SER A 11 7.59 10.41 -28.74
C SER A 11 6.40 9.46 -28.95
N GLY A 12 5.21 9.82 -28.47
CA GLY A 12 4.00 8.98 -28.58
C GLY A 12 3.02 9.49 -29.64
N SER A 13 2.45 8.59 -30.44
CA SER A 13 1.40 8.90 -31.43
C SER A 13 -0.03 8.72 -30.89
N GLY A 14 -0.19 8.38 -29.62
CA GLY A 14 -1.49 8.15 -28.98
C GLY A 14 -2.22 9.44 -28.62
N THR A 15 -3.56 9.39 -28.66
CA THR A 15 -4.43 10.49 -28.23
C THR A 15 -4.91 10.24 -26.80
N HIS A 16 -4.76 11.22 -25.93
CA HIS A 16 -5.36 11.20 -24.59
C HIS A 16 -6.68 11.98 -24.63
N THR A 17 -7.79 11.32 -24.32
CA THR A 17 -9.11 11.93 -24.31
C THR A 17 -9.67 11.96 -22.90
N LEU A 18 -10.01 13.15 -22.39
CA LEU A 18 -10.86 13.33 -21.22
C LEU A 18 -12.29 13.47 -21.74
N GLN A 19 -13.12 12.44 -21.58
CA GLN A 19 -14.50 12.44 -22.04
C GLN A 19 -15.45 12.45 -20.86
N GLY A 20 -16.30 13.46 -20.81
CA GLY A 20 -17.44 13.48 -19.90
C GLY A 20 -18.52 12.51 -20.34
N THR A 21 -19.21 11.88 -19.38
CA THR A 21 -20.42 11.12 -19.66
C THR A 21 -21.55 12.06 -20.11
N SER A 22 -22.43 11.60 -21.00
CA SER A 22 -23.65 12.32 -21.36
C SER A 22 -24.55 12.42 -20.14
N SER A 23 -24.52 13.57 -19.48
CA SER A 23 -25.30 13.84 -18.24
C SER A 23 -25.68 15.31 -18.20
N ASN A 24 -26.93 15.59 -17.83
CA ASN A 24 -27.40 16.95 -17.59
C ASN A 24 -26.96 17.52 -16.22
N SER A 25 -26.17 16.78 -15.45
CA SER A 25 -25.66 17.21 -14.15
C SER A 25 -24.20 17.65 -14.26
N SER A 26 -23.87 18.80 -13.70
CA SER A 26 -22.49 19.24 -13.51
C SER A 26 -21.78 18.32 -12.52
N ARG A 27 -20.59 17.86 -12.87
CA ARG A 27 -19.76 17.03 -12.01
C ARG A 27 -18.38 17.67 -11.90
N THR A 28 -17.84 17.64 -10.70
CA THR A 28 -16.47 18.10 -10.44
C THR A 28 -15.58 16.90 -10.19
N ALA A 29 -14.50 16.78 -10.95
CA ALA A 29 -13.40 15.89 -10.62
C ALA A 29 -12.32 16.71 -9.94
N THR A 30 -12.07 16.42 -8.66
CA THR A 30 -10.96 17.03 -7.93
C THR A 30 -9.73 16.16 -8.12
N LEU A 31 -8.68 16.72 -8.70
CA LEU A 31 -7.39 16.05 -8.79
C LEU A 31 -6.64 16.23 -7.47
N PRO A 32 -5.83 15.24 -7.04
CA PRO A 32 -4.97 15.39 -5.87
C PRO A 32 -4.04 16.61 -6.01
N ASP A 33 -3.73 17.25 -4.88
CA ASP A 33 -2.75 18.34 -4.81
C ASP A 33 -1.36 17.73 -4.58
N GLY A 34 -0.78 17.20 -5.64
CA GLY A 34 0.52 16.53 -5.60
C GLY A 34 0.88 15.93 -6.96
N ASP A 35 2.13 15.51 -7.10
CA ASP A 35 2.62 14.78 -8.29
C ASP A 35 2.16 13.32 -8.23
N GLU A 36 0.89 13.08 -8.53
CA GLU A 36 0.32 11.74 -8.50
C GLU A 36 -0.02 11.24 -9.91
N THR A 37 0.18 9.96 -10.12
CA THR A 37 -0.27 9.28 -11.35
C THR A 37 -1.68 8.77 -11.14
N LEU A 38 -2.65 9.29 -11.93
CA LEU A 38 -3.96 8.67 -12.05
C LEU A 38 -3.79 7.34 -12.80
N GLY A 39 -3.58 6.28 -12.05
CA GLY A 39 -3.25 4.96 -12.58
C GLY A 39 -4.42 3.99 -12.52
N TYR A 40 -4.16 2.81 -13.04
CA TYR A 40 -5.05 1.66 -12.90
C TYR A 40 -5.22 1.29 -11.41
N ILE A 41 -6.34 0.66 -11.07
CA ILE A 41 -6.55 0.04 -9.76
C ILE A 41 -5.72 -1.25 -9.73
N ASN A 42 -4.42 -1.12 -9.58
CA ASN A 42 -3.50 -2.22 -9.31
C ASN A 42 -2.67 -1.84 -8.08
N ALA A 43 -2.19 -2.82 -7.36
CA ALA A 43 -1.22 -2.65 -6.29
C ALA A 43 0.17 -2.96 -6.87
N PRO A 44 1.01 -1.95 -7.16
CA PRO A 44 2.36 -2.17 -7.67
C PRO A 44 3.14 -3.12 -6.76
N GLN A 45 4.06 -3.90 -7.34
CA GLN A 45 4.83 -4.87 -6.57
C GLN A 45 6.14 -4.28 -6.07
N ASN A 46 6.32 -4.26 -4.75
CA ASN A 46 7.60 -4.05 -4.10
C ASN A 46 8.18 -5.42 -3.70
N SER A 47 9.15 -5.92 -4.45
CA SER A 47 9.74 -7.25 -4.24
C SER A 47 10.90 -7.19 -3.25
N GLN A 48 10.81 -8.00 -2.18
CA GLN A 48 11.80 -8.07 -1.11
C GLN A 48 12.47 -9.45 -1.08
N THR A 49 13.78 -9.46 -1.33
CA THR A 49 14.62 -10.68 -1.26
C THR A 49 15.44 -10.75 0.04
N GLY A 50 15.49 -9.66 0.82
CA GLY A 50 16.17 -9.59 2.10
C GLY A 50 15.35 -10.18 3.24
N ALA A 51 16.03 -10.46 4.34
CA ALA A 51 15.41 -10.97 5.57
C ALA A 51 14.63 -9.89 6.35
N THR A 52 14.85 -8.61 6.06
CA THR A 52 14.18 -7.50 6.75
C THR A 52 13.80 -6.41 5.76
N TYR A 53 12.65 -5.78 5.99
CA TYR A 53 12.22 -4.59 5.28
C TYR A 53 11.43 -3.67 6.21
N THR A 54 11.66 -2.37 6.12
CA THR A 54 10.87 -1.37 6.84
C THR A 54 10.06 -0.58 5.81
N LEU A 55 8.75 -0.48 6.03
CA LEU A 55 7.86 0.26 5.15
C LEU A 55 8.28 1.73 5.04
N VAL A 56 8.21 2.24 3.83
CA VAL A 56 8.45 3.64 3.46
C VAL A 56 7.18 4.26 2.87
N LEU A 57 7.10 5.58 2.81
CA LEU A 57 5.86 6.27 2.41
C LEU A 57 5.41 5.89 0.98
N THR A 58 6.34 5.57 0.10
CA THR A 58 6.04 5.14 -1.27
C THR A 58 5.40 3.75 -1.38
N ASP A 59 5.37 2.97 -0.30
CA ASP A 59 4.68 1.66 -0.27
C ASP A 59 3.14 1.81 -0.14
N GLN A 60 2.65 3.03 -0.03
CA GLN A 60 1.21 3.29 0.04
C GLN A 60 0.50 2.78 -1.21
N GLY A 61 -0.40 1.83 -1.04
CA GLY A 61 -1.15 1.22 -2.14
C GLY A 61 -0.42 0.06 -2.84
N ASP A 62 0.82 -0.25 -2.45
CA ASP A 62 1.59 -1.36 -3.03
C ASP A 62 1.26 -2.72 -2.39
N HIS A 63 1.77 -3.77 -3.02
CA HIS A 63 1.92 -5.06 -2.35
C HIS A 63 3.41 -5.40 -2.15
N ILE A 64 3.76 -5.73 -0.91
CA ILE A 64 5.12 -6.14 -0.52
C ILE A 64 5.23 -7.65 -0.71
N TYR A 65 6.09 -8.08 -1.62
CA TYR A 65 6.26 -9.47 -1.98
C TYR A 65 7.58 -10.02 -1.48
N PHE A 66 7.55 -10.82 -0.41
CA PHE A 66 8.73 -11.48 0.15
C PHE A 66 9.01 -12.80 -0.56
N THR A 67 10.21 -12.93 -1.13
CA THR A 67 10.61 -14.10 -1.93
C THR A 67 12.06 -14.55 -1.70
N GLY A 68 12.73 -13.99 -0.71
CA GLY A 68 14.18 -14.12 -0.57
C GLY A 68 14.68 -15.25 0.30
N GLY A 69 13.84 -15.98 1.04
CA GLY A 69 14.44 -16.89 1.99
C GLY A 69 13.52 -17.78 2.81
N THR A 70 13.98 -18.12 4.00
CA THR A 70 13.26 -18.96 4.94
C THR A 70 12.33 -18.16 5.83
N THR A 71 12.85 -17.14 6.50
CA THR A 71 12.07 -16.24 7.37
C THR A 71 12.38 -14.79 7.05
N ALA A 72 11.43 -13.89 7.33
CA ALA A 72 11.65 -12.46 7.16
C ALA A 72 10.92 -11.64 8.23
N THR A 73 11.26 -10.37 8.32
CA THR A 73 10.59 -9.39 9.17
C THR A 73 10.22 -8.15 8.36
N LEU A 74 8.95 -7.80 8.38
CA LEU A 74 8.43 -6.53 7.90
C LEU A 74 8.22 -5.61 9.10
N THR A 75 8.86 -4.45 9.10
CA THR A 75 8.66 -3.45 10.14
C THR A 75 7.69 -2.38 9.66
N VAL A 76 6.60 -2.20 10.42
CA VAL A 76 5.68 -1.07 10.26
C VAL A 76 6.19 0.06 11.16
N PRO A 77 6.65 1.19 10.60
CA PRO A 77 7.23 2.28 11.38
C PRO A 77 6.16 3.06 12.15
N LEU A 78 6.59 3.75 13.21
CA LEU A 78 5.77 4.75 13.88
C LEU A 78 5.45 5.93 12.93
N ASN A 79 4.34 6.58 13.16
CA ASN A 79 3.94 7.76 12.38
C ASN A 79 4.96 8.91 12.46
N SER A 80 5.71 9.01 13.55
CA SER A 80 6.80 9.98 13.70
C SER A 80 7.99 9.73 12.76
N ALA A 81 8.18 8.49 12.31
CA ALA A 81 9.25 8.13 11.37
C ALA A 81 8.75 8.14 9.92
N VAL A 82 7.54 7.60 9.66
CA VAL A 82 6.90 7.60 8.34
C VAL A 82 5.41 7.91 8.51
N ALA A 83 5.01 9.10 8.11
CA ALA A 83 3.65 9.61 8.30
C ALA A 83 2.68 9.12 7.22
N PHE A 84 2.41 7.82 7.19
CA PHE A 84 1.37 7.30 6.31
C PHE A 84 0.01 7.98 6.60
N PRO A 85 -0.77 8.38 5.60
CA PRO A 85 -2.14 8.84 5.79
C PRO A 85 -3.04 7.78 6.45
N ILE A 86 -4.05 8.21 7.21
CA ILE A 86 -5.13 7.32 7.66
C ILE A 86 -5.88 6.83 6.41
N GLY A 87 -6.19 5.54 6.36
CA GLY A 87 -6.76 4.88 5.18
C GLY A 87 -5.71 4.23 4.27
N THR A 88 -4.41 4.40 4.54
CA THR A 88 -3.37 3.67 3.79
C THR A 88 -3.59 2.17 3.91
N ALA A 89 -3.66 1.50 2.76
CA ALA A 89 -3.75 0.05 2.65
C ALA A 89 -2.48 -0.49 1.98
N ILE A 90 -1.91 -1.55 2.55
CA ILE A 90 -0.72 -2.22 2.03
C ILE A 90 -0.98 -3.73 2.07
N LEU A 91 -0.74 -4.42 0.97
CA LEU A 91 -0.81 -5.87 0.93
C LEU A 91 0.57 -6.47 1.18
N VAL A 92 0.62 -7.62 1.85
CA VAL A 92 1.86 -8.34 2.18
C VAL A 92 1.71 -9.79 1.79
N LEU A 93 2.57 -10.29 0.92
CA LEU A 93 2.62 -11.67 0.49
C LEU A 93 3.91 -12.31 0.98
N ASN A 94 3.78 -13.42 1.70
CA ASN A 94 4.90 -14.21 2.15
C ASN A 94 5.11 -15.42 1.24
N ASN A 95 5.97 -15.29 0.23
CA ASN A 95 6.36 -16.41 -0.63
C ASN A 95 7.62 -17.14 -0.13
N ASN A 96 8.13 -16.82 1.04
CA ASN A 96 9.22 -17.57 1.67
C ASN A 96 8.78 -18.99 2.04
N SER A 97 9.73 -19.86 2.32
CA SER A 97 9.47 -21.22 2.83
C SER A 97 9.12 -21.23 4.32
N GLY A 98 9.46 -20.18 5.06
CA GLY A 98 9.14 -20.01 6.48
C GLY A 98 8.22 -18.80 6.72
N SER A 99 8.06 -18.44 7.98
CA SER A 99 7.18 -17.36 8.42
C SER A 99 7.75 -15.98 8.14
N LEU A 100 6.86 -15.02 7.93
CA LEU A 100 7.14 -13.59 7.93
C LEU A 100 6.56 -12.98 9.21
N THR A 101 7.37 -12.25 9.96
CA THR A 101 6.90 -11.46 11.11
C THR A 101 6.59 -10.04 10.68
N ILE A 102 5.39 -9.56 10.95
CA ILE A 102 5.05 -8.13 10.87
C ILE A 102 5.25 -7.57 12.27
N SER A 103 6.21 -6.68 12.40
CA SER A 103 6.64 -6.09 13.67
C SER A 103 6.41 -4.58 13.68
N SER A 104 6.04 -4.02 14.81
CA SER A 104 5.92 -2.58 15.00
C SER A 104 6.00 -2.19 16.47
N SER A 105 6.45 -0.95 16.72
CA SER A 105 6.20 -0.25 17.99
C SER A 105 4.83 0.43 18.02
N ALA A 106 4.17 0.57 16.87
CA ALA A 106 2.77 0.98 16.78
C ALA A 106 1.83 -0.18 17.16
N THR A 107 0.55 0.11 17.33
CA THR A 107 -0.46 -0.92 17.60
C THR A 107 -0.81 -1.65 16.30
N LEU A 108 -0.50 -2.95 16.26
CA LEU A 108 -1.00 -3.86 15.22
C LEU A 108 -2.18 -4.65 15.80
N GLN A 109 -3.38 -4.36 15.35
CA GLN A 109 -4.62 -5.02 15.77
C GLN A 109 -4.98 -6.14 14.80
N LEU A 110 -5.01 -7.38 15.26
CA LEU A 110 -5.58 -8.49 14.49
C LEU A 110 -7.11 -8.39 14.51
N ALA A 111 -7.74 -8.57 13.37
CA ALA A 111 -9.20 -8.63 13.29
C ALA A 111 -9.75 -9.72 14.22
N ALA A 112 -10.70 -9.36 15.09
CA ALA A 112 -11.29 -10.22 16.14
C ALA A 112 -10.27 -10.83 17.12
N GLY A 113 -9.07 -10.26 17.24
CA GLY A 113 -7.99 -10.82 18.05
C GLY A 113 -7.26 -9.80 18.92
N SER A 114 -6.05 -10.13 19.30
CA SER A 114 -5.18 -9.34 20.16
C SER A 114 -4.36 -8.30 19.40
N THR A 115 -3.69 -7.42 20.13
CA THR A 115 -2.67 -6.51 19.60
C THR A 115 -1.27 -7.13 19.70
N GLY A 116 -0.31 -6.57 18.97
CA GLY A 116 1.10 -6.97 18.97
C GLY A 116 1.60 -7.40 17.60
N ASN A 117 2.82 -7.92 17.55
CA ASN A 117 3.40 -8.43 16.30
C ASN A 117 2.54 -9.55 15.71
N ARG A 118 2.54 -9.63 14.37
CA ARG A 118 1.79 -10.65 13.63
C ARG A 118 2.73 -11.59 12.90
N THR A 119 2.32 -12.84 12.77
CA THR A 119 3.02 -13.83 11.96
C THR A 119 2.19 -14.15 10.73
N VAL A 120 2.78 -14.10 9.55
CA VAL A 120 2.20 -14.56 8.30
C VAL A 120 2.87 -15.87 7.92
N ALA A 121 2.11 -16.94 7.86
CA ALA A 121 2.63 -18.26 7.51
C ALA A 121 3.27 -18.26 6.10
N SER A 122 4.09 -19.26 5.81
CA SER A 122 4.56 -19.52 4.44
C SER A 122 3.37 -19.59 3.48
N LYS A 123 3.47 -18.90 2.34
CA LYS A 123 2.41 -18.76 1.32
C LYS A 123 1.16 -18.03 1.84
N GLY A 124 1.25 -17.39 3.00
CA GLY A 124 0.18 -16.56 3.54
C GLY A 124 0.18 -15.14 2.96
N MET A 125 -0.92 -14.46 3.17
CA MET A 125 -1.12 -13.07 2.76
C MET A 125 -1.75 -12.29 3.91
N ALA A 126 -1.31 -11.04 4.07
CA ALA A 126 -1.89 -10.10 5.02
C ALA A 126 -2.27 -8.80 4.31
N SER A 127 -3.28 -8.13 4.84
CA SER A 127 -3.57 -6.73 4.56
C SER A 127 -3.32 -5.89 5.81
N LEU A 128 -2.70 -4.75 5.62
CA LEU A 128 -2.48 -3.72 6.63
C LEU A 128 -3.34 -2.51 6.26
N LEU A 129 -4.17 -2.05 7.18
CA LEU A 129 -4.99 -0.84 7.02
C LEU A 129 -4.70 0.12 8.17
N LYS A 130 -4.20 1.30 7.87
CA LYS A 130 -4.01 2.34 8.87
C LYS A 130 -5.33 3.00 9.25
N VAL A 131 -5.73 2.92 10.52
CA VAL A 131 -7.01 3.43 11.02
C VAL A 131 -6.87 4.63 11.97
N ALA A 132 -5.70 4.81 12.56
CA ALA A 132 -5.36 5.97 13.40
C ALA A 132 -3.85 6.24 13.37
N THR A 133 -3.36 7.31 14.00
CA THR A 133 -1.96 7.74 14.05
C THR A 133 -1.12 6.54 14.51
N ASP A 134 -0.77 5.79 14.95
CA ASP A 134 0.03 4.63 15.32
C ASP A 134 -0.85 3.38 15.53
N THR A 135 -1.91 3.24 14.71
CA THR A 135 -2.78 2.06 14.79
C THR A 135 -3.07 1.50 13.41
N TRP A 136 -2.78 0.23 13.26
CA TRP A 136 -3.01 -0.53 12.03
C TRP A 136 -3.84 -1.78 12.33
N TRP A 137 -4.78 -2.06 11.47
CA TRP A 137 -5.49 -3.34 11.47
C TRP A 137 -4.80 -4.29 10.50
N VAL A 138 -4.65 -5.53 10.96
CA VAL A 138 -4.00 -6.61 10.20
C VAL A 138 -4.99 -7.75 10.07
N SER A 139 -5.16 -8.26 8.86
CA SER A 139 -5.97 -9.44 8.59
C SER A 139 -5.43 -10.20 7.40
N GLY A 140 -5.78 -11.46 7.26
CA GLY A 140 -5.41 -12.24 6.08
C GLY A 140 -5.32 -13.74 6.32
N ALA A 141 -5.19 -14.48 5.25
CA ALA A 141 -5.02 -15.93 5.32
C ALA A 141 -3.63 -16.30 5.83
N GLY A 142 -3.57 -17.09 6.89
CA GLY A 142 -2.32 -17.50 7.55
C GLY A 142 -1.72 -16.44 8.48
N VAL A 143 -2.51 -15.45 8.91
CA VAL A 143 -2.10 -14.43 9.89
C VAL A 143 -2.52 -14.86 11.30
N THR A 144 -1.57 -14.77 12.23
CA THR A 144 -1.80 -15.07 13.67
C THR A 144 -1.18 -14.00 14.55
#